data_3efb407ac71a975561e7371f11c0a0b7
#
_entry.id   3efb407ac71a975561e7371f11c0a0b7
#
_cell.length_a   1.000
_cell.length_b   1.000
_cell.length_c   1.000
_cell.angle_alpha   90.00
_cell.angle_beta   90.00
_cell.angle_gamma   90.00
#
_symmetry.space_group_name_H-M   'P 1'
#
loop_
_entity.id
_entity.type
_entity.pdbx_description
1 polymer ?
#
loop_
_entity_poly.entity_id
_entity_poly.type
_entity_poly.pdbx_seq_one_letter_code
_entity_poly.pdbx_strand_id
1 'polypeptide(L)'
;MTIAEWCLFGAVMLYLLTLAPTKALAPREFDNANPRDPHFYEHPVRKRALGAHINGLETFPFFAGAVLLAEFRNAPQDWIDGLALAFLVTRIAFVVAYVADRPTLRTVLWNIAMAFNIGIFFLSGFGVNGAIIATLVGLGFAIILWPLLSIGTAHFGRK
;
A
#
# COMPACT_ATOMS: atom_id res chain seq x y z
N MET A 1 2.23 15.99 -17.13
CA MET A 1 1.97 15.07 -16.01
C MET A 1 3.01 15.31 -14.93
N THR A 2 2.57 15.50 -13.71
CA THR A 2 3.41 15.64 -12.50
C THR A 2 3.99 14.29 -12.08
N ILE A 3 4.96 14.27 -11.16
CA ILE A 3 5.48 13.02 -10.60
C ILE A 3 4.37 12.29 -9.84
N ALA A 4 3.52 13.01 -9.12
CA ALA A 4 2.39 12.45 -8.39
C ALA A 4 1.39 11.74 -9.34
N GLU A 5 1.08 12.33 -10.50
CA GLU A 5 0.23 11.68 -11.53
C GLU A 5 0.88 10.39 -12.07
N TRP A 6 2.20 10.38 -12.29
CA TRP A 6 2.93 9.16 -12.64
C TRP A 6 2.90 8.13 -11.51
N CYS A 7 2.91 8.55 -10.24
CA CYS A 7 2.74 7.65 -9.11
C CYS A 7 1.35 7.02 -9.05
N LEU A 8 0.29 7.73 -9.45
CA LEU A 8 -1.06 7.16 -9.60
C LEU A 8 -1.06 6.02 -10.63
N PHE A 9 -0.49 6.27 -11.81
CA PHE A 9 -0.35 5.24 -12.84
C PHE A 9 0.51 4.07 -12.35
N GLY A 10 1.64 4.35 -11.71
CA GLY A 10 2.54 3.35 -11.13
C GLY A 10 1.86 2.46 -10.10
N ALA A 11 0.99 3.03 -9.25
CA ALA A 11 0.22 2.27 -8.28
C ALA A 11 -0.76 1.30 -8.95
N VAL A 12 -1.49 1.73 -9.99
CA VAL A 12 -2.36 0.85 -10.78
C VAL A 12 -1.55 -0.29 -11.41
N MET A 13 -0.41 0.04 -12.03
CA MET A 13 0.46 -0.97 -12.64
C MET A 13 1.00 -1.96 -11.61
N LEU A 14 1.42 -1.49 -10.43
CA LEU A 14 1.88 -2.34 -9.33
C LEU A 14 0.82 -3.39 -8.97
N TYR A 15 -0.45 -2.98 -8.84
CA TYR A 15 -1.53 -3.89 -8.45
C TYR A 15 -1.84 -4.92 -9.53
N LEU A 16 -1.84 -4.51 -10.80
CA LEU A 16 -2.01 -5.44 -11.92
C LEU A 16 -0.84 -6.42 -12.00
N LEU A 17 0.39 -5.92 -11.90
CA LEU A 17 1.60 -6.75 -11.96
C LEU A 17 1.75 -7.68 -10.74
N THR A 18 1.14 -7.38 -9.61
CA THR A 18 1.17 -8.26 -8.44
C THR A 18 0.48 -9.60 -8.71
N LEU A 19 -0.59 -9.61 -9.48
CA LEU A 19 -1.36 -10.81 -9.75
C LEU A 19 -1.00 -11.51 -11.08
N ALA A 20 -0.60 -10.75 -12.08
CA ALA A 20 -0.31 -11.27 -13.41
C ALA A 20 0.74 -12.42 -13.42
N PRO A 21 1.88 -12.33 -12.71
CA PRO A 21 2.87 -13.39 -12.68
C PRO A 21 2.34 -14.72 -12.13
N THR A 22 1.42 -14.69 -11.16
CA THR A 22 0.87 -15.91 -10.56
C THR A 22 0.08 -16.74 -11.57
N LYS A 23 -0.58 -16.07 -12.50
CA LYS A 23 -1.32 -16.70 -13.60
C LYS A 23 -0.38 -17.14 -14.73
N ALA A 24 0.56 -16.28 -15.11
CA ALA A 24 1.49 -16.54 -16.19
C ALA A 24 2.44 -17.73 -15.90
N LEU A 25 2.84 -17.90 -14.63
CA LEU A 25 3.73 -19.00 -14.21
C LEU A 25 3.01 -20.34 -14.00
N ALA A 26 1.69 -20.37 -13.99
CA ALA A 26 0.89 -21.57 -13.82
C ALA A 26 -0.23 -21.70 -14.87
N PRO A 27 0.07 -21.63 -16.16
CA PRO A 27 -0.94 -21.57 -17.22
C PRO A 27 -1.78 -22.85 -17.33
N ARG A 28 -1.26 -24.00 -16.84
CA ARG A 28 -1.97 -25.28 -16.86
C ARG A 28 -2.98 -25.42 -15.71
N GLU A 29 -2.81 -24.64 -14.65
CA GLU A 29 -3.67 -24.64 -13.47
C GLU A 29 -4.68 -23.49 -13.49
N PHE A 30 -4.43 -22.47 -14.32
CA PHE A 30 -5.27 -21.29 -14.42
C PHE A 30 -6.39 -21.48 -15.45
N ASP A 31 -7.62 -21.51 -14.98
CA ASP A 31 -8.80 -21.50 -15.84
C ASP A 31 -9.23 -20.06 -16.14
N ASN A 32 -9.10 -19.65 -17.39
CA ASN A 32 -9.54 -18.32 -17.84
C ASN A 32 -11.06 -18.15 -17.89
N ALA A 33 -11.83 -19.23 -17.92
CA ALA A 33 -13.28 -19.17 -17.83
C ALA A 33 -13.75 -18.90 -16.38
N ASN A 34 -12.94 -19.31 -15.38
CA ASN A 34 -13.16 -19.02 -13.97
C ASN A 34 -11.94 -18.35 -13.31
N PRO A 35 -11.63 -17.09 -13.66
CA PRO A 35 -10.36 -16.43 -13.27
C PRO A 35 -10.24 -16.14 -11.77
N ARG A 36 -11.30 -16.36 -10.99
CA ARG A 36 -11.36 -16.15 -9.53
C ARG A 36 -11.57 -17.46 -8.77
N ASP A 37 -11.31 -18.62 -9.39
CA ASP A 37 -11.45 -19.91 -8.74
C ASP A 37 -10.65 -19.94 -7.43
N PRO A 38 -11.29 -20.20 -6.28
CA PRO A 38 -10.63 -20.32 -4.99
C PRO A 38 -9.52 -21.35 -4.97
N HIS A 39 -9.69 -22.51 -5.66
CA HIS A 39 -8.69 -23.56 -5.74
C HIS A 39 -7.37 -23.09 -6.33
N PHE A 40 -7.41 -22.25 -7.37
CA PHE A 40 -6.20 -21.69 -7.95
C PHE A 40 -5.40 -20.88 -6.90
N TYR A 41 -6.09 -20.23 -5.97
CA TYR A 41 -5.49 -19.39 -4.93
C TYR A 41 -5.21 -20.11 -3.59
N GLU A 42 -5.41 -21.43 -3.50
CA GLU A 42 -5.00 -22.21 -2.33
C GLU A 42 -3.48 -22.29 -2.19
N HIS A 43 -2.74 -22.25 -3.31
CA HIS A 43 -1.28 -22.21 -3.26
C HIS A 43 -0.77 -21.01 -2.46
N PRO A 44 0.12 -21.20 -1.44
CA PRO A 44 0.47 -20.15 -0.47
C PRO A 44 0.96 -18.83 -1.10
N VAL A 45 1.78 -18.89 -2.15
CA VAL A 45 2.30 -17.70 -2.83
C VAL A 45 1.18 -16.97 -3.58
N ARG A 46 0.30 -17.70 -4.28
CA ARG A 46 -0.83 -17.14 -5.02
C ARG A 46 -1.82 -16.47 -4.07
N LYS A 47 -2.10 -17.10 -2.92
CA LYS A 47 -2.95 -16.56 -1.86
C LYS A 47 -2.40 -15.23 -1.33
N ARG A 48 -1.09 -15.16 -1.08
CA ARG A 48 -0.44 -13.93 -0.63
C ARG A 48 -0.45 -12.84 -1.71
N ALA A 49 -0.18 -13.20 -2.97
CA ALA A 49 -0.25 -12.25 -4.07
C ALA A 49 -1.67 -11.70 -4.28
N LEU A 50 -2.70 -12.55 -4.16
CA LEU A 50 -4.09 -12.13 -4.19
C LEU A 50 -4.41 -11.17 -3.04
N GLY A 51 -3.97 -11.48 -1.82
CA GLY A 51 -4.16 -10.59 -0.66
C GLY A 51 -3.47 -9.24 -0.83
N ALA A 52 -2.25 -9.22 -1.38
CA ALA A 52 -1.54 -7.98 -1.69
C ALA A 52 -2.26 -7.15 -2.78
N HIS A 53 -2.78 -7.82 -3.83
CA HIS A 53 -3.57 -7.19 -4.89
C HIS A 53 -4.86 -6.57 -4.36
N ILE A 54 -5.64 -7.31 -3.58
CA ILE A 54 -6.89 -6.81 -2.97
C ILE A 54 -6.60 -5.59 -2.10
N ASN A 55 -5.62 -5.69 -1.20
CA ASN A 55 -5.23 -4.55 -0.38
C ASN A 55 -4.74 -3.34 -1.22
N GLY A 56 -4.13 -3.59 -2.36
CA GLY A 56 -3.78 -2.55 -3.33
C GLY A 56 -5.01 -1.80 -3.84
N LEU A 57 -6.02 -2.54 -4.28
CA LEU A 57 -7.28 -1.97 -4.77
C LEU A 57 -8.05 -1.21 -3.67
N GLU A 58 -8.03 -1.70 -2.44
CA GLU A 58 -8.66 -1.04 -1.28
C GLU A 58 -7.98 0.29 -0.93
N THR A 59 -6.65 0.37 -1.04
CA THR A 59 -5.89 1.57 -0.68
C THR A 59 -5.80 2.59 -1.80
N PHE A 60 -5.97 2.18 -3.06
CA PHE A 60 -5.84 3.06 -4.23
C PHE A 60 -6.81 4.25 -4.23
N PRO A 61 -8.12 4.10 -3.91
CA PRO A 61 -9.04 5.23 -3.87
C PRO A 61 -8.64 6.31 -2.88
N PHE A 62 -8.09 5.94 -1.73
CA PHE A 62 -7.60 6.90 -0.73
C PHE A 62 -6.39 7.67 -1.25
N PHE A 63 -5.45 6.97 -1.90
CA PHE A 63 -4.27 7.59 -2.48
C PHE A 63 -4.64 8.51 -3.64
N ALA A 64 -5.46 8.03 -4.57
CA ALA A 64 -5.91 8.83 -5.70
C ALA A 64 -6.70 10.06 -5.23
N GLY A 65 -7.62 9.88 -4.28
CA GLY A 65 -8.39 10.98 -3.72
C GLY A 65 -7.51 12.03 -3.03
N ALA A 66 -6.49 11.62 -2.27
CA ALA A 66 -5.57 12.53 -1.60
C ALA A 66 -4.74 13.34 -2.61
N VAL A 67 -4.15 12.68 -3.62
CA VAL A 67 -3.36 13.36 -4.67
C VAL A 67 -4.22 14.33 -5.46
N LEU A 68 -5.36 13.86 -5.99
CA LEU A 68 -6.25 14.71 -6.79
C LEU A 68 -6.80 15.89 -6.00
N LEU A 69 -7.10 15.71 -4.71
CA LEU A 69 -7.55 16.82 -3.85
C LEU A 69 -6.42 17.82 -3.62
N ALA A 70 -5.19 17.38 -3.41
CA ALA A 70 -4.04 18.25 -3.22
C ALA A 70 -3.72 19.04 -4.49
N GLU A 71 -3.75 18.40 -5.65
CA GLU A 71 -3.61 19.04 -6.97
C GLU A 71 -4.74 20.07 -7.21
N PHE A 72 -6.00 19.68 -6.97
CA PHE A 72 -7.16 20.57 -7.14
C PHE A 72 -7.09 21.80 -6.24
N ARG A 73 -6.52 21.68 -5.05
CA ARG A 73 -6.32 22.78 -4.11
C ARG A 73 -5.05 23.59 -4.34
N ASN A 74 -4.30 23.29 -5.40
CA ASN A 74 -3.02 23.94 -5.72
C ASN A 74 -2.03 23.89 -4.54
N ALA A 75 -1.97 22.76 -3.84
CA ALA A 75 -0.97 22.56 -2.80
C ALA A 75 0.45 22.55 -3.40
N PRO A 76 1.51 22.84 -2.62
CA PRO A 76 2.87 22.88 -3.15
C PRO A 76 3.27 21.58 -3.84
N GLN A 77 3.57 21.65 -5.15
CA GLN A 77 3.78 20.48 -6.01
C GLN A 77 4.91 19.56 -5.54
N ASP A 78 6.03 20.14 -5.12
CA ASP A 78 7.19 19.37 -4.65
C ASP A 78 6.81 18.46 -3.46
N TRP A 79 5.89 18.91 -2.61
CA TRP A 79 5.40 18.12 -1.49
C TRP A 79 4.45 17.01 -1.92
N ILE A 80 3.55 17.29 -2.88
CA ILE A 80 2.66 16.25 -3.43
C ILE A 80 3.52 15.17 -4.07
N ASP A 81 4.46 15.55 -4.91
CA ASP A 81 5.36 14.65 -5.63
C ASP A 81 6.22 13.80 -4.69
N GLY A 82 6.83 14.43 -3.68
CA GLY A 82 7.67 13.75 -2.70
C GLY A 82 6.90 12.71 -1.89
N LEU A 83 5.73 13.07 -1.36
CA LEU A 83 4.89 12.17 -0.57
C LEU A 83 4.28 11.06 -1.42
N ALA A 84 3.87 11.36 -2.66
CA ALA A 84 3.34 10.36 -3.59
C ALA A 84 4.39 9.33 -3.99
N LEU A 85 5.63 9.77 -4.25
CA LEU A 85 6.74 8.88 -4.54
C LEU A 85 7.08 8.00 -3.33
N ALA A 86 7.15 8.58 -2.13
CA ALA A 86 7.38 7.84 -0.89
C ALA A 86 6.28 6.79 -0.63
N PHE A 87 5.01 7.14 -0.87
CA PHE A 87 3.91 6.19 -0.84
C PHE A 87 4.14 5.03 -1.82
N LEU A 88 4.38 5.31 -3.09
CA LEU A 88 4.54 4.27 -4.12
C LEU A 88 5.72 3.34 -3.82
N VAL A 89 6.88 3.88 -3.46
CA VAL A 89 8.06 3.07 -3.09
C VAL A 89 7.74 2.16 -1.90
N THR A 90 7.05 2.68 -0.88
CA THR A 90 6.64 1.90 0.29
C THR A 90 5.62 0.82 -0.09
N ARG A 91 4.73 1.09 -1.03
CA ARG A 91 3.77 0.09 -1.55
C ARG A 91 4.45 -1.03 -2.33
N ILE A 92 5.50 -0.74 -3.09
CA ILE A 92 6.33 -1.77 -3.75
C ILE A 92 6.97 -2.68 -2.69
N ALA A 93 7.61 -2.10 -1.67
CA ALA A 93 8.21 -2.85 -0.57
C ALA A 93 7.16 -3.68 0.19
N PHE A 94 5.94 -3.14 0.41
CA PHE A 94 4.82 -3.86 1.01
C PHE A 94 4.43 -5.12 0.21
N VAL A 95 4.29 -5.00 -1.11
CA VAL A 95 3.95 -6.15 -1.98
C VAL A 95 5.03 -7.23 -1.88
N VAL A 96 6.30 -6.84 -1.94
CA VAL A 96 7.44 -7.77 -1.78
C VAL A 96 7.39 -8.46 -0.41
N ALA A 97 7.21 -7.72 0.68
CA ALA A 97 7.11 -8.28 2.02
C ALA A 97 5.90 -9.22 2.19
N TYR A 98 4.78 -8.88 1.54
CA TYR A 98 3.56 -9.70 1.58
C TYR A 98 3.78 -11.05 0.89
N VAL A 99 4.31 -11.04 -0.33
CA VAL A 99 4.57 -12.27 -1.11
C VAL A 99 5.65 -13.12 -0.45
N ALA A 100 6.69 -12.49 0.12
CA ALA A 100 7.78 -13.14 0.85
C ALA A 100 7.42 -13.67 2.25
N ASP A 101 6.14 -13.57 2.66
CA ASP A 101 5.66 -14.04 3.96
C ASP A 101 6.35 -13.40 5.16
N ARG A 102 6.45 -12.06 5.14
CA ARG A 102 7.01 -11.25 6.23
C ARG A 102 5.90 -10.43 6.92
N PRO A 103 5.08 -11.06 7.78
CA PRO A 103 3.83 -10.44 8.28
C PRO A 103 4.07 -9.15 9.07
N THR A 104 5.05 -9.10 9.97
CA THR A 104 5.36 -7.89 10.73
C THR A 104 5.84 -6.75 9.83
N LEU A 105 6.80 -7.04 8.93
CA LEU A 105 7.33 -6.05 7.98
C LEU A 105 6.22 -5.52 7.06
N ARG A 106 5.37 -6.42 6.55
CA ARG A 106 4.20 -6.05 5.76
C ARG A 106 3.32 -5.02 6.47
N THR A 107 2.99 -5.27 7.75
CA THR A 107 2.12 -4.38 8.51
C THR A 107 2.79 -3.04 8.80
N VAL A 108 4.07 -3.03 9.13
CA VAL A 108 4.84 -1.78 9.31
C VAL A 108 4.84 -0.97 8.02
N LEU A 109 5.14 -1.58 6.87
CA LEU A 109 5.16 -0.91 5.57
C LEU A 109 3.77 -0.38 5.17
N TRP A 110 2.69 -1.12 5.50
CA TRP A 110 1.33 -0.63 5.29
C TRP A 110 1.05 0.66 6.06
N ASN A 111 1.40 0.68 7.35
CA ASN A 111 1.22 1.87 8.20
C ASN A 111 2.08 3.06 7.71
N ILE A 112 3.32 2.81 7.27
CA ILE A 112 4.20 3.84 6.70
C ILE A 112 3.57 4.43 5.43
N ALA A 113 3.08 3.58 4.51
CA ALA A 113 2.40 4.05 3.31
C ALA A 113 1.15 4.89 3.65
N MET A 114 0.37 4.47 4.66
CA MET A 114 -0.79 5.24 5.11
C MET A 114 -0.38 6.59 5.72
N ALA A 115 0.74 6.66 6.43
CA ALA A 115 1.26 7.93 6.97
C ALA A 115 1.55 8.93 5.84
N PHE A 116 2.19 8.52 4.75
CA PHE A 116 2.42 9.37 3.59
C PHE A 116 1.12 9.78 2.92
N ASN A 117 0.18 8.86 2.76
CA ASN A 117 -1.12 9.16 2.16
C ASN A 117 -1.92 10.18 2.98
N ILE A 118 -1.95 10.02 4.30
CA ILE A 118 -2.58 10.98 5.22
C ILE A 118 -1.85 12.34 5.12
N GLY A 119 -0.52 12.34 5.00
CA GLY A 119 0.27 13.55 4.78
C GLY A 119 -0.19 14.33 3.54
N ILE A 120 -0.40 13.65 2.40
CA ILE A 120 -0.93 14.28 1.17
C ILE A 120 -2.32 14.86 1.43
N PHE A 121 -3.19 14.12 2.11
CA PHE A 121 -4.54 14.58 2.42
C PHE A 121 -4.51 15.85 3.29
N PHE A 122 -3.67 15.87 4.34
CA PHE A 122 -3.52 17.03 5.22
C PHE A 122 -2.84 18.22 4.54
N LEU A 123 -1.98 17.97 3.55
CA LEU A 123 -1.37 19.01 2.74
C LEU A 123 -2.44 19.88 2.05
N SER A 124 -3.50 19.26 1.56
CA SER A 124 -4.60 19.94 0.85
C SER A 124 -5.41 20.89 1.71
N GLY A 125 -5.51 20.65 3.02
CA GLY A 125 -6.36 21.44 3.94
C GLY A 125 -5.57 22.29 4.93
N PHE A 126 -4.39 21.82 5.36
CA PHE A 126 -3.61 22.44 6.45
C PHE A 126 -2.21 22.87 6.02
N GLY A 127 -1.90 22.77 4.72
CA GLY A 127 -0.60 23.13 4.16
C GLY A 127 0.55 22.25 4.63
N VAL A 128 1.79 22.69 4.37
CA VAL A 128 3.01 21.90 4.61
C VAL A 128 3.17 21.50 6.07
N ASN A 129 2.91 22.39 7.01
CA ASN A 129 3.04 22.09 8.44
C ASN A 129 2.07 20.97 8.87
N GLY A 130 0.83 21.04 8.39
CA GLY A 130 -0.16 19.97 8.65
C GLY A 130 0.26 18.63 8.06
N ALA A 131 0.79 18.63 6.85
CA ALA A 131 1.31 17.41 6.21
C ALA A 131 2.49 16.82 6.99
N ILE A 132 3.44 17.64 7.42
CA ILE A 132 4.60 17.18 8.22
C ILE A 132 4.12 16.55 9.53
N ILE A 133 3.27 17.23 10.29
CA ILE A 133 2.77 16.71 11.57
C ILE A 133 2.03 15.39 11.37
N ALA A 134 1.10 15.34 10.41
CA ALA A 134 0.31 14.13 10.14
C ALA A 134 1.20 12.95 9.71
N THR A 135 2.17 13.19 8.85
CA THR A 135 3.12 12.17 8.40
C THR A 135 3.99 11.67 9.57
N LEU A 136 4.56 12.57 10.37
CA LEU A 136 5.42 12.19 11.50
C LEU A 136 4.65 11.41 12.57
N VAL A 137 3.42 11.80 12.89
CA VAL A 137 2.56 11.06 13.82
C VAL A 137 2.26 9.66 13.29
N GLY A 138 1.92 9.54 12.01
CA GLY A 138 1.68 8.25 11.36
C GLY A 138 2.93 7.36 11.33
N LEU A 139 4.10 7.90 11.02
CA LEU A 139 5.37 7.18 11.04
C LEU A 139 5.74 6.74 12.46
N GLY A 140 5.56 7.59 13.46
CA GLY A 140 5.77 7.25 14.86
C GLY A 140 4.90 6.07 15.30
N PHE A 141 3.62 6.08 14.93
CA PHE A 141 2.71 4.97 15.16
C PHE A 141 3.18 3.68 14.46
N ALA A 142 3.55 3.76 13.19
CA ALA A 142 3.98 2.62 12.40
C ALA A 142 5.24 1.94 12.95
N ILE A 143 6.23 2.73 13.37
CA ILE A 143 7.56 2.24 13.72
C ILE A 143 7.64 1.88 15.21
N ILE A 144 6.98 2.62 16.08
CA ILE A 144 7.13 2.49 17.54
C ILE A 144 5.96 1.73 18.16
N LEU A 145 4.73 2.20 17.95
CA LEU A 145 3.57 1.68 18.70
C LEU A 145 3.08 0.35 18.13
N TRP A 146 3.02 0.19 16.82
CA TRP A 146 2.49 -1.03 16.24
C TRP A 146 3.32 -2.29 16.58
N PRO A 147 4.66 -2.29 16.45
CA PRO A 147 5.46 -3.44 16.87
C PRO A 147 5.30 -3.78 18.35
N LEU A 148 5.22 -2.78 19.22
CA LEU A 148 5.01 -3.00 20.67
C LEU A 148 3.65 -3.63 20.95
N LEU A 149 2.58 -3.19 20.31
CA LEU A 149 1.24 -3.76 20.45
C LEU A 149 1.17 -5.19 19.92
N SER A 150 1.86 -5.49 18.82
CA SER A 150 1.85 -6.83 18.20
C SER A 150 2.57 -7.88 19.02
N ILE A 151 3.59 -7.52 19.81
CA ILE A 151 4.30 -8.42 20.73
C ILE A 151 3.37 -8.82 21.88
N GLY A 152 2.58 -7.89 22.41
CA GLY A 152 1.63 -8.15 23.49
C GLY A 152 0.53 -9.15 23.13
N THR A 153 0.06 -9.14 21.87
CA THR A 153 -1.03 -10.02 21.42
C THR A 153 -0.55 -11.45 21.08
N ALA A 154 0.73 -11.64 20.75
CA ALA A 154 1.30 -12.96 20.47
C ALA A 154 1.31 -13.90 21.69
N HIS A 155 1.23 -13.37 22.92
CA HIS A 155 1.13 -14.16 24.13
C HIS A 155 -0.28 -14.65 24.45
N PHE A 156 -1.33 -14.04 23.93
CA PHE A 156 -2.73 -14.42 24.21
C PHE A 156 -3.31 -15.48 23.26
N GLY A 157 -2.64 -15.80 22.15
CA GLY A 157 -3.14 -16.69 21.10
C GLY A 157 -2.65 -18.14 21.15
N ARG A 158 -1.91 -18.55 22.18
CA ARG A 158 -1.46 -19.95 22.38
C ARG A 158 -2.17 -20.56 23.60
N LYS A 159 -3.43 -20.86 23.45
CA LYS A 159 -4.15 -21.81 24.29
C LYS A 159 -4.98 -22.72 23.41
#